data_7e012639aad2d52c7cc58f6f370636f6
#
_entry.id   7e012639aad2d52c7cc58f6f370636f6
#
_cell.length_a   1.000
_cell.length_b   1.000
_cell.length_c   1.000
_cell.angle_alpha   90.00
_cell.angle_beta   90.00
_cell.angle_gamma   90.00
#
_symmetry.space_group_name_H-M   'P 1'
#
loop_
_entity.id
_entity.type
_entity.pdbx_description
1 polymer ?
#
loop_
_entity_poly.entity_id
_entity_poly.type
_entity_poly.pdbx_seq_one_letter_code
_entity_poly.pdbx_strand_id
1 'polypeptide(L)'
;MVTGAGRVTENLLDQLGQKYNMTVIDPNADRGRTVAEKFPKVVVVNASANDVNTLKEEGIDGCGTFLALTGSSETNIVSCMVAREHGVRRTLARIEELQYIPEAESLAIDKIINKKLLNTGKVLSLVLDNNVATSQCLSLDKAEVTEIKVPEN
;
A
#
# COMPACT_ATOMS: atom_id res chain seq x y z
N MET A 1 -8.54 5.95 -1.69
CA MET A 1 -7.56 7.05 -1.83
C MET A 1 -6.16 6.48 -1.83
N VAL A 2 -5.25 7.03 -2.63
CA VAL A 2 -3.85 6.58 -2.75
C VAL A 2 -2.93 7.79 -2.64
N THR A 3 -1.88 7.71 -1.83
CA THR A 3 -0.82 8.73 -1.81
C THR A 3 0.46 8.20 -2.46
N GLY A 4 1.05 9.02 -3.33
CA GLY A 4 2.20 8.68 -4.17
C GLY A 4 1.82 8.22 -5.57
N ALA A 5 2.14 9.02 -6.59
CA ALA A 5 1.92 8.73 -8.03
C ALA A 5 3.13 8.02 -8.66
N GLY A 6 3.65 6.99 -7.99
CA GLY A 6 4.78 6.20 -8.48
C GLY A 6 4.36 4.97 -9.28
N ARG A 7 5.35 4.18 -9.75
CA ARG A 7 5.12 2.96 -10.55
C ARG A 7 4.19 1.95 -9.90
N VAL A 8 4.23 1.82 -8.58
CA VAL A 8 3.34 0.89 -7.85
C VAL A 8 1.89 1.35 -8.00
N THR A 9 1.64 2.66 -7.88
CA THR A 9 0.32 3.25 -8.08
C THR A 9 -0.15 3.10 -9.52
N GLU A 10 0.70 3.36 -10.51
CA GLU A 10 0.33 3.17 -11.91
C GLU A 10 -0.08 1.72 -12.20
N ASN A 11 0.70 0.73 -11.75
CA ASN A 11 0.36 -0.69 -11.92
C ASN A 11 -0.95 -1.06 -11.20
N LEU A 12 -1.23 -0.44 -10.06
CA LEU A 12 -2.49 -0.62 -9.34
C LEU A 12 -3.66 -0.04 -10.13
N LEU A 13 -3.50 1.15 -10.71
CA LEU A 13 -4.50 1.82 -11.53
C LEU A 13 -4.79 1.08 -12.83
N ASP A 14 -3.80 0.47 -13.46
CA ASP A 14 -4.01 -0.41 -14.64
C ASP A 14 -4.99 -1.55 -14.33
N GLN A 15 -4.97 -2.09 -13.10
CA GLN A 15 -5.82 -3.21 -12.70
C GLN A 15 -7.17 -2.78 -12.10
N LEU A 16 -7.17 -1.70 -11.32
CA LEU A 16 -8.29 -1.30 -10.47
C LEU A 16 -8.94 0.04 -10.85
N GLY A 17 -8.24 0.90 -11.59
CA GLY A 17 -8.69 2.26 -11.88
C GLY A 17 -10.01 2.35 -12.67
N GLN A 18 -10.39 1.27 -13.38
CA GLN A 18 -11.69 1.20 -14.07
C GLN A 18 -12.82 0.65 -13.17
N LYS A 19 -12.48 -0.03 -12.07
CA LYS A 19 -13.43 -0.73 -11.20
C LYS A 19 -13.84 0.08 -9.97
N TYR A 20 -12.99 1.00 -9.56
CA TYR A 20 -13.17 1.77 -8.31
C TYR A 20 -12.98 3.26 -8.57
N ASN A 21 -13.70 4.08 -7.80
CA ASN A 21 -13.43 5.51 -7.74
C ASN A 21 -12.15 5.72 -6.94
N MET A 22 -11.13 6.24 -7.60
CA MET A 22 -9.81 6.40 -7.00
C MET A 22 -9.37 7.86 -7.06
N THR A 23 -8.84 8.35 -5.94
CA THR A 23 -8.14 9.64 -5.84
C THR A 23 -6.67 9.37 -5.58
N VAL A 24 -5.78 9.97 -6.35
CA VAL A 24 -4.32 9.90 -6.19
C VAL A 24 -3.80 11.25 -5.75
N ILE A 25 -2.98 11.27 -4.71
CA ILE A 25 -2.38 12.50 -4.15
C ILE A 25 -0.86 12.39 -4.25
N ASP A 26 -0.22 13.35 -4.90
CA ASP A 26 1.24 13.42 -5.01
C ASP A 26 1.69 14.89 -5.08
N PRO A 27 2.72 15.30 -4.33
CA PRO A 27 3.24 16.67 -4.38
C PRO A 27 3.98 16.99 -5.69
N ASN A 28 4.35 15.99 -6.47
CA ASN A 28 5.02 16.18 -7.74
C ASN A 28 4.00 16.31 -8.88
N ALA A 29 3.85 17.56 -9.39
CA ALA A 29 2.89 17.89 -10.44
C ALA A 29 3.11 17.08 -11.74
N ASP A 30 4.36 16.79 -12.11
CA ASP A 30 4.64 16.06 -13.36
C ASP A 30 4.22 14.60 -13.26
N ARG A 31 4.45 13.95 -12.10
CA ARG A 31 3.93 12.59 -11.84
C ARG A 31 2.40 12.58 -11.82
N GLY A 32 1.81 13.56 -11.15
CA GLY A 32 0.35 13.71 -11.12
C GLY A 32 -0.24 13.85 -12.51
N ARG A 33 0.37 14.69 -13.37
CA ARG A 33 -0.04 14.88 -14.77
C ARG A 33 0.06 13.58 -15.57
N THR A 34 1.17 12.85 -15.46
CA THR A 34 1.36 11.54 -16.12
C THR A 34 0.24 10.56 -15.75
N VAL A 35 -0.12 10.49 -14.47
CA VAL A 35 -1.22 9.63 -14.01
C VAL A 35 -2.56 10.11 -14.56
N ALA A 36 -2.85 11.41 -14.52
CA ALA A 36 -4.11 11.97 -15.00
C ALA A 36 -4.31 11.75 -16.52
N GLU A 37 -3.25 11.89 -17.31
CA GLU A 37 -3.29 11.64 -18.76
C GLU A 37 -3.54 10.15 -19.07
N LYS A 38 -2.89 9.25 -18.33
CA LYS A 38 -3.01 7.81 -18.52
C LYS A 38 -4.34 7.23 -17.98
N PHE A 39 -4.88 7.81 -16.93
CA PHE A 39 -6.07 7.32 -16.23
C PHE A 39 -7.17 8.40 -16.08
N PRO A 40 -7.92 8.72 -17.15
CA PRO A 40 -8.87 9.88 -17.15
C PRO A 40 -10.02 9.78 -16.13
N LYS A 41 -10.29 8.58 -15.56
CA LYS A 41 -11.33 8.39 -14.54
C LYS A 41 -10.82 8.59 -13.11
N VAL A 42 -9.51 8.71 -12.94
CA VAL A 42 -8.87 8.87 -11.63
C VAL A 42 -8.75 10.36 -11.31
N VAL A 43 -9.18 10.75 -10.13
CA VAL A 43 -8.95 12.10 -9.62
C VAL A 43 -7.50 12.20 -9.17
N VAL A 44 -6.79 13.21 -9.65
CA VAL A 44 -5.38 13.45 -9.28
C VAL A 44 -5.25 14.81 -8.62
N VAL A 45 -4.68 14.83 -7.43
CA VAL A 45 -4.53 16.03 -6.60
C VAL A 45 -3.06 16.30 -6.34
N ASN A 46 -2.63 17.53 -6.62
CA ASN A 46 -1.24 17.93 -6.38
C ASN A 46 -1.11 18.50 -4.94
N ALA A 47 -0.83 17.61 -3.99
CA ALA A 47 -0.67 17.96 -2.58
C ALA A 47 0.24 16.96 -1.85
N SER A 48 0.64 17.32 -0.63
CA SER A 48 1.35 16.43 0.27
C SER A 48 0.42 15.36 0.84
N ALA A 49 0.92 14.12 0.99
CA ALA A 49 0.21 13.02 1.65
C ALA A 49 -0.13 13.31 3.14
N ASN A 50 0.54 14.28 3.75
CA ASN A 50 0.35 14.68 5.15
C ASN A 50 -0.49 15.97 5.28
N ASP A 51 -1.00 16.51 4.19
CA ASP A 51 -1.89 17.69 4.23
C ASP A 51 -3.31 17.25 4.58
N VAL A 52 -3.61 17.31 5.87
CA VAL A 52 -4.91 16.89 6.43
C VAL A 52 -6.08 17.66 5.83
N ASN A 53 -5.89 18.96 5.52
CA ASN A 53 -6.96 19.77 4.93
C ASN A 53 -7.30 19.28 3.53
N THR A 54 -6.28 19.07 2.69
CA THR A 54 -6.50 18.50 1.36
C THR A 54 -7.12 17.10 1.44
N LEU A 55 -6.66 16.23 2.35
CA LEU A 55 -7.25 14.90 2.53
C LEU A 55 -8.75 14.98 2.87
N LYS A 56 -9.17 15.94 3.70
CA LYS A 56 -10.58 16.18 4.04
C LYS A 56 -11.37 16.70 2.85
N GLU A 57 -10.86 17.70 2.14
CA GLU A 57 -11.50 18.26 0.94
C GLU A 57 -11.73 17.18 -0.12
N GLU A 58 -10.81 16.23 -0.24
CA GLU A 58 -10.90 15.09 -1.15
C GLU A 58 -11.67 13.89 -0.59
N GLY A 59 -12.33 14.06 0.55
CA GLY A 59 -13.31 13.12 1.09
C GLY A 59 -12.70 11.91 1.79
N ILE A 60 -11.61 12.08 2.55
CA ILE A 60 -11.03 11.02 3.35
C ILE A 60 -12.02 10.38 4.31
N ASP A 61 -12.94 11.16 4.88
CA ASP A 61 -13.95 10.70 5.84
C ASP A 61 -14.92 9.64 5.25
N GLY A 62 -15.12 9.66 3.92
CA GLY A 62 -15.92 8.68 3.19
C GLY A 62 -15.11 7.57 2.54
N CYS A 63 -13.79 7.57 2.73
CA CYS A 63 -12.88 6.65 2.07
C CYS A 63 -12.93 5.25 2.71
N GLY A 64 -13.20 4.22 1.92
CA GLY A 64 -13.19 2.83 2.41
C GLY A 64 -11.79 2.25 2.60
N THR A 65 -10.80 2.70 1.81
CA THR A 65 -9.42 2.19 1.84
C THR A 65 -8.43 3.29 1.52
N PHE A 66 -7.40 3.41 2.33
CA PHE A 66 -6.29 4.34 2.14
C PHE A 66 -4.98 3.60 1.90
N LEU A 67 -4.30 3.95 0.81
CA LEU A 67 -3.06 3.31 0.38
C LEU A 67 -1.93 4.35 0.39
N ALA A 68 -1.00 4.24 1.33
CA ALA A 68 0.17 5.11 1.44
C ALA A 68 1.36 4.46 0.71
N LEU A 69 1.62 4.91 -0.51
CA LEU A 69 2.59 4.32 -1.44
C LEU A 69 3.71 5.30 -1.86
N THR A 70 3.96 6.32 -1.06
CA THR A 70 5.05 7.28 -1.32
C THR A 70 6.42 6.62 -1.15
N GLY A 71 7.50 7.33 -1.46
CA GLY A 71 8.87 6.86 -1.26
C GLY A 71 9.39 6.97 0.19
N SER A 72 8.63 7.59 1.12
CA SER A 72 9.03 7.78 2.52
C SER A 72 8.17 6.91 3.43
N SER A 73 8.82 6.04 4.21
CA SER A 73 8.15 5.19 5.20
C SER A 73 7.44 6.00 6.27
N GLU A 74 8.08 7.07 6.76
CA GLU A 74 7.53 7.97 7.78
C GLU A 74 6.26 8.67 7.28
N THR A 75 6.31 9.22 6.05
CA THR A 75 5.14 9.85 5.43
C THR A 75 4.00 8.84 5.29
N ASN A 76 4.29 7.61 4.89
CA ASN A 76 3.28 6.57 4.73
C ASN A 76 2.65 6.15 6.07
N ILE A 77 3.45 6.07 7.14
CA ILE A 77 2.96 5.78 8.48
C ILE A 77 2.04 6.92 8.97
N VAL A 78 2.53 8.16 8.92
CA VAL A 78 1.77 9.33 9.41
C VAL A 78 0.47 9.50 8.63
N SER A 79 0.48 9.39 7.31
CA SER A 79 -0.73 9.52 6.51
C SER A 79 -1.75 8.40 6.75
N CYS A 80 -1.30 7.17 7.04
CA CYS A 80 -2.19 6.08 7.48
C CYS A 80 -2.81 6.36 8.85
N MET A 81 -2.06 6.93 9.80
CA MET A 81 -2.60 7.33 11.10
C MET A 81 -3.70 8.39 10.94
N VAL A 82 -3.45 9.42 10.14
CA VAL A 82 -4.45 10.45 9.80
C VAL A 82 -5.69 9.80 9.18
N ALA A 83 -5.51 8.89 8.23
CA ALA A 83 -6.63 8.19 7.61
C ALA A 83 -7.47 7.40 8.63
N ARG A 84 -6.83 6.74 9.59
CA ARG A 84 -7.53 6.03 10.69
C ARG A 84 -8.32 6.96 11.59
N GLU A 85 -7.76 8.11 11.98
CA GLU A 85 -8.46 9.14 12.76
C GLU A 85 -9.72 9.65 12.05
N HIS A 86 -9.69 9.68 10.69
CA HIS A 86 -10.82 10.04 9.84
C HIS A 86 -11.77 8.87 9.51
N GLY A 87 -11.65 7.74 10.19
CA GLY A 87 -12.59 6.63 10.09
C GLY A 87 -12.37 5.71 8.89
N VAL A 88 -11.25 5.82 8.18
CA VAL A 88 -10.92 4.89 7.10
C VAL A 88 -10.76 3.48 7.66
N ARG A 89 -11.51 2.53 7.10
CA ARG A 89 -11.60 1.17 7.62
C ARG A 89 -10.36 0.32 7.32
N ARG A 90 -9.68 0.59 6.21
CA ARG A 90 -8.51 -0.18 5.76
C ARG A 90 -7.39 0.76 5.39
N THR A 91 -6.26 0.61 6.06
CA THR A 91 -5.04 1.35 5.79
C THR A 91 -3.92 0.42 5.38
N LEU A 92 -3.16 0.83 4.39
CA LEU A 92 -2.04 0.06 3.87
C LEU A 92 -0.86 0.98 3.64
N ALA A 93 0.28 0.68 4.27
CA ALA A 93 1.50 1.46 4.16
C ALA A 93 2.63 0.68 3.47
N ARG A 94 3.28 1.32 2.51
CA ARG A 94 4.56 0.86 1.98
C ARG A 94 5.67 1.33 2.93
N ILE A 95 6.46 0.39 3.46
CA ILE A 95 7.57 0.65 4.36
C ILE A 95 8.82 0.01 3.78
N GLU A 96 9.81 0.81 3.42
CA GLU A 96 11.05 0.34 2.81
C GLU A 96 12.10 -0.07 3.86
N GLU A 97 12.16 0.66 4.97
CA GLU A 97 13.08 0.44 6.06
C GLU A 97 12.49 -0.54 7.08
N LEU A 98 13.15 -1.70 7.26
CA LEU A 98 12.68 -2.76 8.16
C LEU A 98 12.53 -2.30 9.61
N GLN A 99 13.34 -1.33 10.04
CA GLN A 99 13.29 -0.79 11.40
C GLN A 99 11.97 -0.12 11.77
N TYR A 100 11.18 0.37 10.79
CA TYR A 100 9.89 1.01 11.03
C TYR A 100 8.71 0.04 11.07
N ILE A 101 8.92 -1.24 10.77
CA ILE A 101 7.82 -2.22 10.73
C ILE A 101 7.21 -2.46 12.11
N PRO A 102 8.00 -2.68 13.19
CA PRO A 102 7.43 -2.87 14.53
C PRO A 102 6.59 -1.68 14.99
N GLU A 103 7.06 -0.46 14.72
CA GLU A 103 6.34 0.77 15.05
C GLU A 103 5.03 0.87 14.26
N ALA A 104 5.07 0.59 12.98
CA ALA A 104 3.87 0.62 12.12
C ALA A 104 2.83 -0.43 12.53
N GLU A 105 3.26 -1.63 12.95
CA GLU A 105 2.38 -2.66 13.51
C GLU A 105 1.73 -2.18 14.81
N SER A 106 2.46 -1.48 15.67
CA SER A 106 1.95 -0.93 16.93
C SER A 106 0.92 0.19 16.73
N LEU A 107 0.99 0.91 15.61
CA LEU A 107 0.11 2.02 15.23
C LEU A 107 -1.18 1.58 14.52
N ALA A 108 -1.50 0.29 14.58
CA ALA A 108 -2.71 -0.31 14.02
C ALA A 108 -2.90 -0.03 12.50
N ILE A 109 -1.82 -0.01 11.73
CA ILE A 109 -1.87 -0.03 10.27
C ILE A 109 -2.26 -1.45 9.84
N ASP A 110 -3.32 -1.59 9.05
CA ASP A 110 -3.92 -2.92 8.78
C ASP A 110 -3.01 -3.81 7.92
N LYS A 111 -2.24 -3.22 7.00
CA LYS A 111 -1.30 -3.95 6.16
C LYS A 111 -0.03 -3.15 5.90
N ILE A 112 1.10 -3.83 6.01
CA ILE A 112 2.42 -3.30 5.68
C ILE A 112 2.92 -4.00 4.42
N ILE A 113 3.38 -3.21 3.45
CA ILE A 113 4.06 -3.70 2.26
C ILE A 113 5.54 -3.35 2.36
N ASN A 114 6.38 -4.37 2.44
CA ASN A 114 7.82 -4.23 2.32
C ASN A 114 8.32 -5.09 1.16
N LYS A 115 8.98 -4.46 0.18
CA LYS A 115 9.44 -5.13 -1.03
C LYS A 115 10.48 -6.23 -0.73
N LYS A 116 11.34 -6.02 0.26
CA LYS A 116 12.38 -6.99 0.63
C LYS A 116 11.72 -8.25 1.19
N LEU A 117 10.76 -8.12 2.12
CA LEU A 117 10.05 -9.26 2.70
C LEU A 117 9.22 -10.01 1.66
N LEU A 118 8.51 -9.30 0.77
CA LEU A 118 7.77 -9.93 -0.32
C LEU A 118 8.67 -10.74 -1.26
N ASN A 119 9.81 -10.20 -1.63
CA ASN A 119 10.75 -10.89 -2.50
C ASN A 119 11.39 -12.10 -1.80
N THR A 120 11.74 -11.98 -0.52
CA THR A 120 12.29 -13.08 0.28
C THR A 120 11.30 -14.24 0.36
N GLY A 121 10.04 -13.97 0.70
CA GLY A 121 8.99 -14.99 0.72
C GLY A 121 8.81 -15.68 -0.63
N LYS A 122 8.87 -14.90 -1.74
CA LYS A 122 8.79 -15.49 -3.09
C LYS A 122 9.99 -16.34 -3.46
N VAL A 123 11.19 -15.93 -3.12
CA VAL A 123 12.42 -16.75 -3.32
C VAL A 123 12.34 -18.02 -2.49
N LEU A 124 11.92 -17.91 -1.24
CA LEU A 124 11.78 -19.05 -0.34
C LEU A 124 10.77 -20.08 -0.88
N SER A 125 9.61 -19.61 -1.37
CA SER A 125 8.60 -20.49 -1.99
C SER A 125 9.11 -21.21 -3.26
N LEU A 126 10.06 -20.63 -3.99
CA LEU A 126 10.67 -21.25 -5.16
C LEU A 126 11.76 -22.28 -4.77
N VAL A 127 12.36 -22.15 -3.60
CA VAL A 127 13.41 -23.06 -3.09
C VAL A 127 12.82 -24.23 -2.33
N LEU A 128 11.73 -23.99 -1.58
CA LEU A 128 11.02 -24.99 -0.79
C LEU A 128 10.00 -25.72 -1.66
N ASP A 129 10.43 -26.55 -2.58
CA ASP A 129 9.69 -27.55 -3.35
C ASP A 129 8.32 -27.16 -3.96
N ASN A 130 7.94 -27.84 -5.04
CA ASN A 130 6.72 -27.61 -5.85
C ASN A 130 5.37 -27.70 -5.11
N ASN A 131 5.37 -28.07 -3.83
CA ASN A 131 4.16 -28.22 -3.00
C ASN A 131 3.81 -26.95 -2.19
N VAL A 132 4.66 -25.92 -2.17
CA VAL A 132 4.41 -24.67 -1.46
C VAL A 132 3.76 -23.68 -2.42
N ALA A 133 2.47 -23.43 -2.26
CA ALA A 133 1.72 -22.51 -3.11
C ALA A 133 2.00 -21.04 -2.77
N THR A 134 2.15 -20.74 -1.49
CA THR A 134 2.39 -19.37 -1.00
C THR A 134 3.11 -19.41 0.35
N SER A 135 4.13 -18.58 0.52
CA SER A 135 4.74 -18.32 1.83
C SER A 135 4.62 -16.84 2.15
N GLN A 136 4.05 -16.51 3.32
CA GLN A 136 3.93 -15.14 3.82
C GLN A 136 4.62 -15.03 5.19
N CYS A 137 5.61 -14.16 5.28
CA CYS A 137 6.16 -13.75 6.56
C CYS A 137 5.14 -12.85 7.27
N LEU A 138 4.63 -13.29 8.42
CA LEU A 138 3.61 -12.56 9.19
C LEU A 138 4.21 -11.52 10.14
N SER A 139 5.47 -11.71 10.51
CA SER A 139 6.18 -10.81 11.41
C SER A 139 7.68 -11.03 11.24
N LEU A 140 8.48 -9.97 11.34
CA LEU A 140 9.94 -10.08 11.31
C LEU A 140 10.42 -11.13 12.32
N ASP A 141 10.97 -12.23 11.82
CA ASP A 141 11.62 -13.33 12.58
C ASP A 141 10.72 -14.11 13.57
N LYS A 142 9.39 -13.93 13.56
CA LYS A 142 8.52 -14.57 14.57
C LYS A 142 7.53 -15.59 14.03
N ALA A 143 7.02 -15.43 12.82
CA ALA A 143 6.09 -16.39 12.23
C ALA A 143 6.05 -16.31 10.71
N GLU A 144 5.95 -17.49 10.09
CA GLU A 144 5.73 -17.67 8.66
C GLU A 144 4.51 -18.55 8.43
N VAL A 145 3.63 -18.15 7.51
CA VAL A 145 2.52 -19.00 7.06
C VAL A 145 2.84 -19.53 5.68
N THR A 146 2.84 -20.85 5.57
CA THR A 146 3.10 -21.54 4.32
C THR A 146 1.86 -22.34 3.90
N GLU A 147 1.33 -22.04 2.72
CA GLU A 147 0.26 -22.84 2.11
C GLU A 147 0.87 -24.00 1.33
N ILE A 148 0.55 -25.24 1.72
CA ILE A 148 1.06 -26.46 1.12
C ILE A 148 -0.09 -27.15 0.37
N LYS A 149 0.12 -27.49 -0.91
CA LYS A 149 -0.76 -28.40 -1.64
C LYS A 149 -0.53 -29.83 -1.16
N VAL A 150 -1.54 -30.42 -0.55
CA VAL A 150 -1.53 -31.85 -0.23
C VAL A 150 -1.95 -32.62 -1.51
N PRO A 151 -1.12 -33.54 -2.02
CA PRO A 151 -1.52 -34.38 -3.15
C PRO A 151 -2.73 -35.24 -2.75
N GLU A 152 -3.76 -35.30 -3.61
CA GLU A 152 -4.85 -36.26 -3.47
C GLU A 152 -4.26 -37.68 -3.70
N ASN A 153 -4.56 -38.61 -2.77
CA ASN A 153 -4.19 -40.04 -2.88
C ASN A 153 -5.09 -40.73 -3.92
#